data_c813cc0df84ace814f72daa3c3d13a7c
#
_entry.id   c813cc0df84ace814f72daa3c3d13a7c
#
_cell.length_a   1.000
_cell.length_b   1.000
_cell.length_c   1.000
_cell.angle_alpha   90.00
_cell.angle_beta   90.00
_cell.angle_gamma   90.00
#
_symmetry.space_group_name_H-M   'P 1'
#
loop_
_entity.id
_entity.type
_entity.pdbx_description
1 polymer ?
#
loop_
_entity_poly.entity_id
_entity_poly.type
_entity_poly.pdbx_seq_one_letter_code
_entity_poly.pdbx_strand_id
1 'polypeptide(L)'
;MEQKFSNNSIDLQVLREFCEREGEAVAYRKGDQLEREGDPARWFSFVESGCFKYVNRSSERLRVGDRSSGIGREHITWFSFAGEFVVDYPTFLYGRPAQTTIEAMMPSRIFRVTGEQMRQFFSQSMDTMKLRTIIAEHILGQFRLRYIDLHCTTPRERYDLLMQRCPGIVEHLDLQDIASFLNVTPKTISKIRKEITFGKD
;
A
#
# COMPACT_ATOMS: atom_id res chain seq x y z
N MET A 1 4.54 -24.11 3.48
CA MET A 1 4.92 -23.82 2.08
C MET A 1 5.40 -22.36 2.07
N GLU A 2 6.71 -22.18 2.28
CA GLU A 2 7.33 -20.85 2.27
C GLU A 2 7.22 -20.28 0.86
N GLN A 3 6.30 -19.36 0.64
CA GLN A 3 6.26 -18.61 -0.61
C GLN A 3 7.35 -17.53 -0.58
N LYS A 4 8.52 -17.94 -0.98
CA LYS A 4 9.64 -17.09 -1.35
C LYS A 4 9.30 -16.26 -2.60
N PHE A 5 8.43 -15.26 -2.49
CA PHE A 5 8.39 -14.18 -3.46
C PHE A 5 9.27 -12.98 -3.06
N SER A 6 10.05 -13.14 -1.98
CA SER A 6 10.96 -12.09 -1.52
C SER A 6 12.39 -12.22 -2.05
N ASN A 7 12.71 -13.16 -2.93
CA ASN A 7 14.11 -13.40 -3.32
C ASN A 7 14.36 -13.53 -4.84
N ASN A 8 13.61 -12.85 -5.68
CA ASN A 8 14.24 -12.11 -6.76
C ASN A 8 14.29 -10.68 -6.26
N SER A 9 15.32 -10.34 -5.53
CA SER A 9 15.58 -8.97 -5.13
C SER A 9 15.77 -8.17 -6.41
N ILE A 10 14.65 -7.60 -6.89
CA ILE A 10 14.75 -6.52 -7.85
C ILE A 10 15.66 -5.54 -7.14
N ASP A 11 16.80 -5.26 -7.74
CA ASP A 11 17.67 -4.24 -7.21
C ASP A 11 17.00 -2.88 -7.42
N LEU A 12 16.11 -2.53 -6.48
CA LEU A 12 15.43 -1.24 -6.45
C LEU A 12 16.35 -0.14 -5.89
N GLN A 13 17.60 -0.48 -5.61
CA GLN A 13 18.60 0.47 -5.11
C GLN A 13 18.78 1.64 -6.08
N VAL A 14 18.82 1.36 -7.37
CA VAL A 14 18.92 2.41 -8.42
C VAL A 14 17.76 3.38 -8.38
N LEU A 15 16.53 2.91 -8.11
CA LEU A 15 15.36 3.78 -7.96
C LEU A 15 15.40 4.59 -6.67
N ARG A 16 15.82 3.96 -5.59
CA ARG A 16 16.01 4.65 -4.31
C ARG A 16 17.01 5.79 -4.48
N GLU A 17 18.20 5.50 -5.00
CA GLU A 17 19.25 6.48 -5.25
C GLU A 17 18.77 7.61 -6.18
N PHE A 18 17.96 7.26 -7.19
CA PHE A 18 17.35 8.26 -8.06
C PHE A 18 16.38 9.17 -7.28
N CYS A 19 15.49 8.62 -6.45
CA CYS A 19 14.58 9.42 -5.64
C CYS A 19 15.32 10.29 -4.62
N GLU A 20 16.38 9.77 -3.98
CA GLU A 20 17.18 10.50 -2.99
C GLU A 20 17.97 11.65 -3.64
N ARG A 21 18.45 11.48 -4.88
CA ARG A 21 19.25 12.47 -5.60
C ARG A 21 18.42 13.53 -6.29
N GLU A 22 17.37 13.13 -7.01
CA GLU A 22 16.58 14.01 -7.88
C GLU A 22 15.23 14.41 -7.25
N GLY A 23 14.87 13.78 -6.15
CA GLY A 23 13.57 13.98 -5.51
C GLY A 23 13.55 15.10 -4.49
N GLU A 24 12.36 15.61 -4.26
CA GLU A 24 12.09 16.54 -3.17
C GLU A 24 11.89 15.75 -1.87
N ALA A 25 12.66 16.10 -0.83
CA ALA A 25 12.48 15.55 0.52
C ALA A 25 11.28 16.23 1.19
N VAL A 26 10.26 15.46 1.55
CA VAL A 26 9.02 15.99 2.17
C VAL A 26 8.68 15.22 3.42
N ALA A 27 8.30 15.97 4.47
CA ALA A 27 7.80 15.40 5.72
C ALA A 27 6.26 15.49 5.75
N TYR A 28 5.64 14.42 6.23
CA TYR A 28 4.19 14.31 6.40
C TYR A 28 3.85 14.08 7.88
N ARG A 29 2.78 14.70 8.34
CA ARG A 29 2.16 14.39 9.63
C ARG A 29 1.14 13.28 9.43
N LYS A 30 0.76 12.61 10.52
CA LYS A 30 -0.37 11.67 10.48
C LYS A 30 -1.62 12.36 9.92
N GLY A 31 -2.23 11.74 8.92
CA GLY A 31 -3.43 12.24 8.23
C GLY A 31 -3.16 13.12 7.01
N ASP A 32 -1.91 13.55 6.79
CA ASP A 32 -1.56 14.30 5.58
C ASP A 32 -1.66 13.38 4.35
N GLN A 33 -2.19 13.92 3.25
CA GLN A 33 -2.39 13.18 2.00
C GLN A 33 -1.26 13.44 1.01
N LEU A 34 -0.64 12.38 0.53
CA LEU A 34 0.33 12.43 -0.57
C LEU A 34 -0.39 12.54 -1.92
N GLU A 35 -1.45 11.76 -2.10
CA GLU A 35 -2.35 11.76 -3.26
C GLU A 35 -3.80 11.73 -2.79
N ARG A 36 -4.69 12.33 -3.56
CA ARG A 36 -6.13 12.33 -3.31
C ARG A 36 -6.87 11.73 -4.49
N GLU A 37 -7.80 10.83 -4.23
CA GLU A 37 -8.66 10.23 -5.26
C GLU A 37 -9.35 11.33 -6.09
N GLY A 38 -9.23 11.23 -7.42
CA GLY A 38 -9.78 12.17 -8.39
C GLY A 38 -8.84 13.32 -8.76
N ASP A 39 -7.85 13.67 -7.97
CA ASP A 39 -6.83 14.65 -8.32
C ASP A 39 -5.79 14.01 -9.28
N PRO A 40 -5.08 14.80 -10.12
CA PRO A 40 -4.04 14.25 -10.96
C PRO A 40 -2.96 13.55 -10.15
N ALA A 41 -2.74 12.25 -10.37
CA ALA A 41 -1.66 11.51 -9.74
C ALA A 41 -0.31 12.04 -10.25
N ARG A 42 0.59 12.39 -9.34
CA ARG A 42 1.82 13.13 -9.67
C ARG A 42 3.09 12.47 -9.23
N TRP A 43 3.05 11.66 -8.16
CA TRP A 43 4.24 11.34 -7.41
C TRP A 43 4.60 9.87 -7.47
N PHE A 44 5.88 9.61 -7.64
CA PHE A 44 6.55 8.37 -7.30
C PHE A 44 7.49 8.69 -6.14
N SER A 45 7.40 7.95 -5.05
CA SER A 45 8.13 8.35 -3.85
C SER A 45 8.78 7.14 -3.16
N PHE A 46 9.98 7.34 -2.64
CA PHE A 46 10.64 6.41 -1.73
C PHE A 46 10.34 6.81 -0.28
N VAL A 47 9.90 5.87 0.53
CA VAL A 47 9.61 6.08 1.96
C VAL A 47 10.88 5.89 2.76
N GLU A 48 11.48 6.99 3.23
CA GLU A 48 12.66 6.95 4.09
C GLU A 48 12.27 6.50 5.52
N SER A 49 11.15 7.02 6.02
CA SER A 49 10.61 6.65 7.34
C SER A 49 9.10 6.80 7.38
N GLY A 50 8.46 6.06 8.26
CA GLY A 50 7.01 6.10 8.46
C GLY A 50 6.25 5.07 7.64
N CYS A 51 4.95 5.35 7.43
CA CYS A 51 4.02 4.44 6.75
C CYS A 51 2.89 5.21 6.09
N PHE A 52 2.47 4.76 4.92
CA PHE A 52 1.32 5.26 4.17
C PHE A 52 0.29 4.16 3.96
N LYS A 53 -0.99 4.53 4.01
CA LYS A 53 -2.13 3.67 3.63
C LYS A 53 -2.76 4.15 2.34
N TYR A 54 -3.31 3.21 1.58
CA TYR A 54 -4.06 3.47 0.36
C TYR A 54 -5.54 3.25 0.66
N VAL A 55 -6.33 4.30 0.49
CA VAL A 55 -7.75 4.34 0.86
C VAL A 55 -8.61 4.51 -0.38
N ASN A 56 -9.55 3.60 -0.56
CA ASN A 56 -10.57 3.68 -1.59
C ASN A 56 -11.96 3.73 -0.96
N ARG A 57 -12.89 4.46 -1.55
CA ARG A 57 -14.26 4.54 -1.09
C ARG A 57 -15.17 3.59 -1.84
N SER A 58 -15.97 2.81 -1.12
CA SER A 58 -17.00 2.00 -1.76
C SER A 58 -18.12 2.89 -2.28
N SER A 59 -18.60 2.65 -3.51
CA SER A 59 -19.85 3.24 -3.97
C SER A 59 -21.00 2.66 -3.14
N GLU A 60 -21.98 3.50 -2.76
CA GLU A 60 -23.15 3.10 -1.96
C GLU A 60 -23.95 1.92 -2.53
N ARG A 61 -23.74 1.56 -3.79
CA ARG A 61 -24.51 0.54 -4.51
C ARG A 61 -24.10 -0.90 -4.24
N LEU A 62 -23.05 -1.17 -3.46
CA LEU A 62 -22.50 -2.55 -3.33
C LEU A 62 -23.03 -3.36 -2.15
N ARG A 63 -24.03 -2.87 -1.38
CA ARG A 63 -24.60 -3.67 -0.27
C ARG A 63 -26.12 -3.66 -0.27
N VAL A 64 -26.68 -4.65 -0.93
CA VAL A 64 -28.06 -5.12 -0.64
C VAL A 64 -28.01 -5.80 0.72
N GLY A 65 -28.50 -5.15 1.79
CA GLY A 65 -28.71 -5.76 3.11
C GLY A 65 -28.06 -5.10 4.32
N ASP A 66 -27.15 -4.14 4.17
CA ASP A 66 -26.56 -3.43 5.34
C ASP A 66 -27.31 -2.10 5.58
N ARG A 67 -28.05 -2.03 6.71
CA ARG A 67 -28.84 -0.85 7.14
C ARG A 67 -27.98 0.25 7.78
N SER A 68 -26.67 0.17 7.78
CA SER A 68 -25.80 1.25 8.21
C SER A 68 -25.58 2.22 7.04
N SER A 69 -26.52 3.12 6.85
CA SER A 69 -26.44 4.28 5.99
C SER A 69 -25.28 5.17 6.42
N GLY A 70 -24.21 5.18 5.67
CA GLY A 70 -23.12 6.13 5.80
C GLY A 70 -22.44 6.28 4.47
N ILE A 71 -22.24 7.49 4.04
CA ILE A 71 -21.37 7.95 2.95
C ILE A 71 -20.20 6.97 2.75
N GLY A 72 -20.01 6.47 1.55
CA GLY A 72 -19.05 5.48 1.08
C GLY A 72 -17.99 5.03 2.08
N ARG A 73 -18.10 3.77 2.54
CA ARG A 73 -17.15 3.22 3.52
C ARG A 73 -15.73 3.21 2.95
N GLU A 74 -14.80 3.72 3.71
CA GLU A 74 -13.38 3.67 3.37
C GLU A 74 -12.83 2.25 3.53
N HIS A 75 -12.07 1.81 2.54
CA HIS A 75 -11.38 0.53 2.52
C HIS A 75 -9.89 0.76 2.33
N ILE A 76 -9.11 0.18 3.22
CA ILE A 76 -7.66 0.17 3.06
C ILE A 76 -7.30 -0.98 2.12
N THR A 77 -6.69 -0.63 1.00
CA THR A 77 -6.33 -1.61 -0.04
C THR A 77 -4.87 -2.00 -0.01
N TRP A 78 -4.00 -1.11 0.48
CA TRP A 78 -2.56 -1.34 0.57
C TRP A 78 -1.90 -0.51 1.68
N PHE A 79 -0.65 -0.88 2.01
CA PHE A 79 0.28 -0.11 2.83
C PHE A 79 1.64 -0.03 2.16
N SER A 80 2.35 1.09 2.36
CA SER A 80 3.77 1.22 2.06
C SER A 80 4.53 1.67 3.31
N PHE A 81 5.62 0.96 3.60
CA PHE A 81 6.44 1.15 4.81
C PHE A 81 7.80 1.76 4.46
N ALA A 82 8.56 2.14 5.51
CA ALA A 82 9.94 2.55 5.35
C ALA A 82 10.75 1.51 4.56
N GLY A 83 11.51 1.99 3.57
CA GLY A 83 12.25 1.16 2.62
C GLY A 83 11.48 0.74 1.38
N GLU A 84 10.18 1.01 1.31
CA GLU A 84 9.33 0.71 0.14
C GLU A 84 9.05 1.98 -0.68
N PHE A 85 8.43 1.79 -1.85
CA PHE A 85 7.92 2.88 -2.67
C PHE A 85 6.44 3.09 -2.43
N VAL A 86 6.00 4.35 -2.48
CA VAL A 86 4.61 4.74 -2.41
C VAL A 86 4.22 5.48 -3.70
N VAL A 87 3.21 4.95 -4.39
CA VAL A 87 2.80 5.43 -5.72
C VAL A 87 1.41 4.91 -6.09
N ASP A 88 0.59 5.72 -6.75
CA ASP A 88 -0.59 5.24 -7.47
C ASP A 88 -0.20 4.80 -8.89
N TYR A 89 0.24 3.54 -9.01
CA TYR A 89 0.74 2.95 -10.26
C TYR A 89 -0.37 2.22 -11.03
N PRO A 90 -0.49 2.36 -12.35
CA PRO A 90 0.35 3.13 -13.28
C PRO A 90 -0.11 4.58 -13.50
N THR A 91 -1.08 5.06 -12.73
CA THR A 91 -1.83 6.31 -12.94
C THR A 91 -0.91 7.52 -13.04
N PHE A 92 0.09 7.63 -12.16
CA PHE A 92 1.04 8.74 -12.12
C PHE A 92 1.86 8.90 -13.42
N LEU A 93 2.17 7.77 -14.11
CA LEU A 93 2.95 7.79 -15.37
C LEU A 93 2.22 8.52 -16.50
N TYR A 94 0.90 8.54 -16.46
CA TYR A 94 0.06 9.08 -17.54
C TYR A 94 -0.64 10.37 -17.14
N GLY A 95 -0.38 10.89 -15.93
CA GLY A 95 -1.05 12.08 -15.40
C GLY A 95 -2.56 11.94 -15.31
N ARG A 96 -3.06 10.71 -15.12
CA ARG A 96 -4.49 10.44 -14.96
C ARG A 96 -4.92 10.78 -13.53
N PRO A 97 -6.23 10.98 -13.30
CA PRO A 97 -6.74 11.13 -11.94
C PRO A 97 -6.38 9.93 -11.07
N ALA A 98 -5.89 10.19 -9.86
CA ALA A 98 -5.59 9.16 -8.87
C ALA A 98 -6.82 8.29 -8.59
N GLN A 99 -6.60 6.99 -8.50
CA GLN A 99 -7.65 6.02 -8.22
C GLN A 99 -7.79 5.73 -6.73
N THR A 100 -6.86 6.25 -5.93
CA THR A 100 -6.82 6.02 -4.50
C THR A 100 -6.34 7.27 -3.78
N THR A 101 -6.76 7.45 -2.55
CA THR A 101 -6.17 8.43 -1.62
C THR A 101 -5.02 7.75 -0.89
N ILE A 102 -3.84 8.37 -0.88
CA ILE A 102 -2.66 7.89 -0.16
C ILE A 102 -2.42 8.83 1.01
N GLU A 103 -2.47 8.30 2.23
CA GLU A 103 -2.44 9.07 3.48
C GLU A 103 -1.35 8.55 4.42
N ALA A 104 -0.61 9.47 5.05
CA ALA A 104 0.38 9.14 6.07
C ALA A 104 -0.29 8.69 7.37
N MET A 105 0.10 7.53 7.89
CA MET A 105 -0.45 6.95 9.12
C MET A 105 0.25 7.43 10.39
N MET A 106 1.46 7.95 10.24
CA MET A 106 2.33 8.45 11.28
C MET A 106 3.23 9.55 10.71
N PRO A 107 4.01 10.26 11.53
CA PRO A 107 5.05 11.14 11.01
C PRO A 107 5.94 10.36 10.06
N SER A 108 6.03 10.82 8.81
CA SER A 108 6.68 10.11 7.71
C SER A 108 7.55 11.06 6.92
N ARG A 109 8.63 10.54 6.33
CA ARG A 109 9.51 11.27 5.44
C ARG A 109 9.70 10.49 4.15
N ILE A 110 9.60 11.18 3.04
CA ILE A 110 9.76 10.60 1.71
C ILE A 110 10.66 11.44 0.83
N PHE A 111 11.21 10.82 -0.22
CA PHE A 111 11.77 11.48 -1.38
C PHE A 111 10.83 11.27 -2.56
N ARG A 112 10.24 12.34 -3.09
CA ARG A 112 9.25 12.24 -4.18
C ARG A 112 9.77 12.85 -5.47
N VAL A 113 9.51 12.15 -6.56
CA VAL A 113 9.77 12.60 -7.94
C VAL A 113 8.47 12.66 -8.72
N THR A 114 8.43 13.49 -9.74
CA THR A 114 7.26 13.62 -10.61
C THR A 114 7.18 12.48 -11.62
N GLY A 115 5.98 12.24 -12.18
CA GLY A 115 5.81 11.31 -13.29
C GLY A 115 6.67 11.67 -14.52
N GLU A 116 6.94 12.95 -14.75
CA GLU A 116 7.84 13.40 -15.82
C GLU A 116 9.30 12.97 -15.57
N GLN A 117 9.82 13.22 -14.37
CA GLN A 117 11.17 12.76 -13.98
C GLN A 117 11.30 11.24 -14.11
N MET A 118 10.27 10.50 -13.71
CA MET A 118 10.26 9.03 -13.85
C MET A 118 10.23 8.58 -15.32
N ARG A 119 9.44 9.24 -16.18
CA ARG A 119 9.45 8.93 -17.63
C ARG A 119 10.82 9.16 -18.23
N GLN A 120 11.46 10.30 -17.91
CA GLN A 120 12.80 10.64 -18.36
C GLN A 120 13.82 9.60 -17.86
N PHE A 121 13.76 9.23 -16.58
CA PHE A 121 14.61 8.19 -16.00
C PHE A 121 14.46 6.86 -16.74
N PHE A 122 13.24 6.37 -16.98
CA PHE A 122 13.01 5.13 -17.68
C PHE A 122 13.42 5.14 -19.16
N SER A 123 13.57 6.33 -19.78
CA SER A 123 14.00 6.48 -21.16
C SER A 123 15.52 6.63 -21.33
N GLN A 124 16.30 6.70 -20.25
CA GLN A 124 17.74 6.94 -20.32
C GLN A 124 18.54 5.77 -20.91
N SER A 125 18.10 4.55 -20.69
CA SER A 125 18.80 3.35 -21.15
C SER A 125 17.87 2.15 -21.30
N MET A 126 18.37 1.10 -21.99
CA MET A 126 17.66 -0.20 -22.03
C MET A 126 17.48 -0.81 -20.66
N ASP A 127 18.41 -0.60 -19.72
CA ASP A 127 18.35 -1.17 -18.39
C ASP A 127 17.30 -0.48 -17.53
N THR A 128 17.17 0.86 -17.62
CA THR A 128 16.10 1.60 -16.93
C THR A 128 14.73 1.25 -17.52
N MET A 129 14.65 1.00 -18.83
CA MET A 129 13.41 0.53 -19.47
C MET A 129 13.02 -0.89 -19.01
N LYS A 130 13.98 -1.82 -18.92
CA LYS A 130 13.76 -3.15 -18.33
C LYS A 130 13.32 -3.05 -16.87
N LEU A 131 13.96 -2.17 -16.08
CA LEU A 131 13.60 -1.93 -14.69
C LEU A 131 12.13 -1.52 -14.55
N ARG A 132 11.61 -0.66 -15.44
CA ARG A 132 10.19 -0.31 -15.50
C ARG A 132 9.30 -1.54 -15.67
N THR A 133 9.66 -2.46 -16.57
CA THR A 133 8.92 -3.71 -16.79
C THR A 133 8.92 -4.57 -15.53
N ILE A 134 10.08 -4.75 -14.93
CA ILE A 134 10.25 -5.55 -13.72
C ILE A 134 9.40 -4.97 -12.55
N ILE A 135 9.35 -3.65 -12.41
CA ILE A 135 8.51 -2.99 -11.41
C ILE A 135 7.02 -3.29 -11.66
N ALA A 136 6.58 -3.16 -12.92
CA ALA A 136 5.20 -3.44 -13.29
C ALA A 136 4.80 -4.89 -13.00
N GLU A 137 5.67 -5.84 -13.35
CA GLU A 137 5.47 -7.27 -13.08
C GLU A 137 5.45 -7.57 -11.58
N HIS A 138 6.33 -6.93 -10.80
CA HIS A 138 6.37 -7.06 -9.35
C HIS A 138 5.06 -6.55 -8.72
N ILE A 139 4.61 -5.38 -9.10
CA ILE A 139 3.35 -4.79 -8.62
C ILE A 139 2.17 -5.70 -8.98
N LEU A 140 2.11 -6.17 -10.22
CA LEU A 140 1.08 -7.12 -10.66
C LEU A 140 1.10 -8.40 -9.83
N GLY A 141 2.29 -8.93 -9.55
CA GLY A 141 2.48 -10.10 -8.69
C GLY A 141 1.94 -9.89 -7.28
N GLN A 142 2.23 -8.73 -6.67
CA GLN A 142 1.74 -8.37 -5.34
C GLN A 142 0.20 -8.25 -5.31
N PHE A 143 -0.40 -7.60 -6.29
CA PHE A 143 -1.85 -7.51 -6.40
C PHE A 143 -2.51 -8.87 -6.61
N ARG A 144 -1.91 -9.73 -7.44
CA ARG A 144 -2.39 -11.10 -7.65
C ARG A 144 -2.37 -11.91 -6.35
N LEU A 145 -1.29 -11.85 -5.59
CA LEU A 145 -1.19 -12.52 -4.29
C LEU A 145 -2.25 -11.97 -3.32
N ARG A 146 -2.39 -10.66 -3.26
CA ARG A 146 -3.40 -10.00 -2.43
C ARG A 146 -4.81 -10.45 -2.78
N TYR A 147 -5.12 -10.56 -4.08
CA TYR A 147 -6.41 -11.06 -4.55
C TYR A 147 -6.64 -12.52 -4.09
N ILE A 148 -5.64 -13.38 -4.23
CA ILE A 148 -5.70 -14.77 -3.77
C ILE A 148 -5.93 -14.84 -2.26
N ASP A 149 -5.18 -14.06 -1.48
CA ASP A 149 -5.32 -14.02 -0.03
C ASP A 149 -6.73 -13.62 0.40
N LEU A 150 -7.32 -12.62 -0.26
CA LEU A 150 -8.68 -12.17 0.08
C LEU A 150 -9.75 -13.23 -0.18
N HIS A 151 -9.55 -14.11 -1.17
CA HIS A 151 -10.55 -15.08 -1.60
C HIS A 151 -10.28 -16.51 -1.12
N CYS A 152 -9.03 -16.89 -0.90
CA CYS A 152 -8.61 -18.27 -0.68
C CYS A 152 -8.07 -18.54 0.73
N THR A 153 -7.92 -17.52 1.59
CA THR A 153 -7.43 -17.72 2.96
C THR A 153 -8.45 -17.31 4.00
N THR A 154 -8.32 -17.88 5.19
CA THR A 154 -9.14 -17.51 6.34
C THR A 154 -8.76 -16.15 6.91
N PRO A 155 -9.66 -15.46 7.65
CA PRO A 155 -9.32 -14.23 8.35
C PRO A 155 -8.10 -14.35 9.26
N ARG A 156 -7.91 -15.50 9.90
CA ARG A 156 -6.77 -15.77 10.76
C ARG A 156 -5.47 -15.84 9.98
N GLU A 157 -5.43 -16.59 8.89
CA GLU A 157 -4.25 -16.67 8.02
C GLU A 157 -3.88 -15.30 7.45
N ARG A 158 -4.86 -14.49 7.01
CA ARG A 158 -4.59 -13.11 6.55
C ARG A 158 -3.99 -12.23 7.64
N TYR A 159 -4.46 -12.38 8.88
CA TYR A 159 -3.91 -11.66 10.02
C TYR A 159 -2.46 -12.06 10.28
N ASP A 160 -2.16 -13.37 10.28
CA ASP A 160 -0.82 -13.88 10.51
C ASP A 160 0.15 -13.45 9.38
N LEU A 161 -0.29 -13.46 8.11
CA LEU A 161 0.47 -12.94 6.97
C LEU A 161 0.80 -11.43 7.12
N LEU A 162 -0.16 -10.63 7.57
CA LEU A 162 0.07 -9.20 7.84
C LEU A 162 1.11 -9.00 8.93
N MET A 163 1.05 -9.77 10.02
CA MET A 163 2.02 -9.68 11.12
C MET A 163 3.41 -10.12 10.70
N GLN A 164 3.53 -11.12 9.84
CA GLN A 164 4.81 -11.58 9.29
C GLN A 164 5.44 -10.55 8.34
N ARG A 165 4.62 -9.93 7.49
CA ARG A 165 5.08 -8.90 6.55
C ARG A 165 5.52 -7.63 7.26
N CYS A 166 4.83 -7.25 8.31
CA CYS A 166 4.99 -5.97 8.98
C CYS A 166 5.01 -6.16 10.50
N PRO A 167 6.13 -6.68 11.06
CA PRO A 167 6.29 -6.80 12.50
C PRO A 167 6.08 -5.44 13.20
N GLY A 168 5.28 -5.42 14.27
CA GLY A 168 4.98 -4.18 15.01
C GLY A 168 3.92 -3.27 14.40
N ILE A 169 3.38 -3.60 13.23
CA ILE A 169 2.33 -2.76 12.58
C ILE A 169 1.10 -2.54 13.47
N VAL A 170 0.79 -3.52 14.32
CA VAL A 170 -0.33 -3.44 15.28
C VAL A 170 -0.21 -2.32 16.31
N GLU A 171 0.99 -1.82 16.55
CA GLU A 171 1.25 -0.70 17.45
C GLU A 171 0.87 0.65 16.80
N HIS A 172 0.81 0.67 15.47
CA HIS A 172 0.60 1.87 14.67
C HIS A 172 -0.76 1.91 13.96
N LEU A 173 -1.39 0.74 13.79
CA LEU A 173 -2.72 0.61 13.17
C LEU A 173 -3.80 0.47 14.22
N ASP A 174 -4.88 1.21 14.07
CA ASP A 174 -6.06 0.93 14.84
C ASP A 174 -6.78 -0.35 14.36
N LEU A 175 -7.70 -0.85 15.19
CA LEU A 175 -8.42 -2.08 14.92
C LEU A 175 -9.28 -1.98 13.65
N GLN A 176 -9.77 -0.78 13.33
CA GLN A 176 -10.61 -0.53 12.16
C GLN A 176 -9.78 -0.59 10.89
N ASP A 177 -8.58 -0.02 10.89
CA ASP A 177 -7.65 -0.04 9.76
C ASP A 177 -7.23 -1.49 9.43
N ILE A 178 -6.87 -2.28 10.45
CA ILE A 178 -6.54 -3.70 10.27
C ILE A 178 -7.74 -4.47 9.72
N ALA A 179 -8.91 -4.28 10.29
CA ALA A 179 -10.13 -4.97 9.86
C ALA A 179 -10.51 -4.59 8.42
N SER A 180 -10.38 -3.30 8.07
CA SER A 180 -10.59 -2.81 6.71
C SER A 180 -9.63 -3.46 5.72
N PHE A 181 -8.32 -3.45 6.01
CA PHE A 181 -7.31 -4.08 5.17
C PHE A 181 -7.55 -5.58 5.00
N LEU A 182 -7.86 -6.31 6.07
CA LEU A 182 -8.10 -7.75 6.00
C LEU A 182 -9.50 -8.12 5.46
N ASN A 183 -10.32 -7.13 5.12
CA ASN A 183 -11.71 -7.29 4.65
C ASN A 183 -12.55 -8.12 5.62
N VAL A 184 -12.52 -7.76 6.90
CA VAL A 184 -13.28 -8.38 7.98
C VAL A 184 -13.89 -7.32 8.90
N THR A 185 -14.62 -7.75 9.95
CA THR A 185 -15.11 -6.81 10.96
C THR A 185 -14.08 -6.59 12.08
N PRO A 186 -14.09 -5.42 12.78
CA PRO A 186 -13.26 -5.21 13.96
C PRO A 186 -13.47 -6.28 15.03
N LYS A 187 -14.71 -6.80 15.17
CA LYS A 187 -15.06 -7.89 16.09
C LYS A 187 -14.29 -9.17 15.73
N THR A 188 -14.13 -9.47 14.44
CA THR A 188 -13.34 -10.62 13.97
C THR A 188 -11.87 -10.49 14.39
N ILE A 189 -11.26 -9.28 14.23
CA ILE A 189 -9.88 -9.04 14.64
C ILE A 189 -9.73 -9.17 16.16
N SER A 190 -10.65 -8.61 16.93
CA SER A 190 -10.65 -8.75 18.40
C SER A 190 -10.69 -10.22 18.84
N LYS A 191 -11.51 -11.06 18.16
CA LYS A 191 -11.57 -12.49 18.42
C LYS A 191 -10.24 -13.18 18.10
N ILE A 192 -9.66 -12.92 16.91
CA ILE A 192 -8.36 -13.49 16.51
C ILE A 192 -7.27 -13.13 17.53
N ARG A 193 -7.18 -11.86 17.95
CA ARG A 193 -6.20 -11.43 18.96
C ARG A 193 -6.38 -12.14 20.30
N LYS A 194 -7.61 -12.31 20.73
CA LYS A 194 -7.96 -13.05 21.98
C LYS A 194 -7.51 -14.52 21.89
N GLU A 195 -7.78 -15.20 20.78
CA GLU A 195 -7.35 -16.57 20.53
C GLU A 195 -5.81 -16.72 20.49
N ILE A 196 -5.10 -15.69 20.01
CA ILE A 196 -3.62 -15.67 20.04
C ILE A 196 -3.10 -15.54 21.45
N THR A 197 -3.71 -14.68 22.27
CA THR A 197 -3.24 -14.36 23.62
C THR A 197 -3.56 -15.46 24.63
N PHE A 198 -4.75 -16.05 24.54
CA PHE A 198 -5.27 -16.98 25.57
C PHE A 198 -5.38 -18.43 25.09
N GLY A 199 -5.00 -18.75 23.87
CA GLY A 199 -5.25 -20.05 23.26
C GLY A 199 -6.68 -20.20 22.71
N LYS A 200 -6.92 -21.26 21.94
CA LYS A 200 -8.28 -21.66 21.57
C LYS A 200 -8.90 -22.39 22.77
N ASP A 201 -9.98 -21.85 23.32
CA ASP A 201 -10.93 -22.63 24.15
C ASP A 201 -11.60 -23.69 23.30
#